data_eb68d2c6133deaba3b69eae7cf9bcd70
#
_entry.id   eb68d2c6133deaba3b69eae7cf9bcd70
#
_cell.length_a   1.000
_cell.length_b   1.000
_cell.length_c   1.000
_cell.angle_alpha   90.00
_cell.angle_beta   90.00
_cell.angle_gamma   90.00
#
_symmetry.space_group_name_H-M   'P 1'
#
loop_
_entity.id
_entity.type
_entity.pdbx_description
1 polymer ?
#
loop_
_entity_poly.entity_id
_entity_poly.type
_entity_poly.pdbx_seq_one_letter_code
_entity_poly.pdbx_strand_id
1 'polypeptide(L)' 'DIGMWLQTIMLLLREEGLDSCPQEAWAIYSKQIRECVDIPGDHIFFCGMGIGWGDPVSPVNQFEVPRAPIDEAIRWEGF' A
#
# COMPACT_ATOMS: atom_id res chain seq x y z
N ASP A 1 -0.50 13.41 -2.76
CA ASP A 1 -0.79 12.88 -4.12
C ASP A 1 -0.41 11.40 -4.25
N ILE A 2 0.81 10.99 -3.87
CA ILE A 2 1.24 9.60 -4.04
C ILE A 2 0.39 8.60 -3.25
N GLY A 3 -0.03 8.94 -2.04
CA GLY A 3 -0.90 8.08 -1.23
C GLY A 3 -2.27 7.86 -1.85
N MET A 4 -2.86 8.90 -2.45
CA MET A 4 -4.13 8.78 -3.19
C MET A 4 -3.95 7.89 -4.42
N TRP A 5 -2.85 8.06 -5.14
CA TRP A 5 -2.52 7.22 -6.29
C TRP A 5 -2.36 5.75 -5.90
N LEU A 6 -1.60 5.47 -4.83
CA LEU A 6 -1.42 4.12 -4.30
C LEU A 6 -2.75 3.48 -3.90
N GLN A 7 -3.61 4.20 -3.18
CA GLN A 7 -4.92 3.69 -2.78
C GLN A 7 -5.79 3.39 -4.00
N THR A 8 -5.78 4.25 -5.00
CA THR A 8 -6.54 4.05 -6.23
C THR A 8 -6.07 2.79 -6.98
N ILE A 9 -4.76 2.61 -7.13
CA ILE A 9 -4.18 1.42 -7.77
C ILE A 9 -4.57 0.15 -7.01
N MET A 10 -4.49 0.15 -5.67
CA MET A 10 -4.88 -1.02 -4.88
C MET A 10 -6.35 -1.40 -5.07
N LEU A 11 -7.25 -0.43 -5.18
CA LEU A 11 -8.67 -0.69 -5.45
C LEU A 11 -8.89 -1.26 -6.86
N LEU A 12 -8.23 -0.70 -7.87
CA LEU A 12 -8.31 -1.20 -9.25
C LEU A 12 -7.73 -2.62 -9.37
N LEU A 13 -6.63 -2.91 -8.69
CA LEU A 13 -6.08 -4.26 -8.64
C LEU A 13 -7.06 -5.27 -8.05
N ARG A 14 -7.80 -4.88 -7.00
CA ARG A 14 -8.86 -5.73 -6.43
C ARG A 14 -10.01 -5.99 -7.43
N GLU A 15 -10.37 -5.03 -8.25
CA GLU A 15 -11.36 -5.22 -9.32
C GLU A 15 -10.89 -6.26 -10.33
N GLU A 16 -9.59 -6.29 -10.64
CA GLU A 16 -8.97 -7.29 -11.51
C GLU A 16 -8.67 -8.64 -10.81
N GLY A 17 -9.10 -8.81 -9.56
CA GLY A 17 -8.86 -10.04 -8.78
C GLY A 17 -7.44 -10.20 -8.28
N LEU A 18 -6.66 -9.14 -8.24
CA LEU A 18 -5.31 -9.12 -7.72
C LEU A 18 -5.25 -8.56 -6.30
N ASP A 19 -4.34 -9.10 -5.52
CA ASP A 19 -3.96 -8.57 -4.22
C ASP A 19 -2.70 -7.72 -4.32
N SER A 20 -2.55 -6.78 -3.40
CA SER A 20 -1.39 -5.90 -3.36
C SER A 20 -0.93 -5.64 -1.93
N CYS A 21 0.38 -5.43 -1.76
CA CYS A 21 1.00 -5.16 -0.47
C CYS A 21 2.02 -4.04 -0.62
N PRO A 22 1.70 -2.80 -0.20
CA PRO A 22 2.68 -1.73 -0.12
C PRO A 22 3.74 -2.05 0.94
N GLN A 23 5.01 -1.83 0.61
CA GLN A 23 6.15 -2.19 1.43
C GLN A 23 7.07 -0.98 1.60
N GLU A 24 6.80 -0.16 2.59
CA GLU A 24 7.58 1.05 2.90
C GLU A 24 9.02 0.72 3.32
N ALA A 25 9.24 -0.46 3.91
CA ALA A 25 10.57 -0.91 4.33
C ALA A 25 11.63 -0.86 3.21
N TRP A 26 11.22 -0.97 1.96
CA TRP A 26 12.12 -0.83 0.81
C TRP A 26 12.76 0.57 0.70
N ALA A 27 12.16 1.60 1.30
CA ALA A 27 12.70 2.97 1.28
C ALA A 27 14.08 3.08 1.95
N ILE A 28 14.37 2.22 2.96
CA ILE A 28 15.71 2.18 3.57
C ILE A 28 16.79 1.65 2.62
N TYR A 29 16.43 0.95 1.57
CA TYR A 29 17.32 0.42 0.55
C TYR A 29 17.33 1.27 -0.73
N SER A 30 16.92 2.52 -0.64
CA SER A 30 16.75 3.41 -1.80
C SER A 30 18.02 3.54 -2.64
N LYS A 31 19.21 3.50 -2.01
CA LYS A 31 20.50 3.55 -2.71
C LYS A 31 20.70 2.31 -3.59
N GLN A 32 20.50 1.12 -3.04
CA GLN A 32 20.65 -0.14 -3.76
C GLN A 32 19.62 -0.26 -4.88
N ILE A 33 18.39 0.21 -4.63
CA ILE A 33 17.32 0.19 -5.63
C ILE A 33 17.69 1.10 -6.81
N ARG A 34 18.28 2.29 -6.55
CA ARG A 34 18.74 3.18 -7.60
C ARG A 34 19.87 2.61 -8.46
N GLU A 35 20.63 1.66 -7.92
CA GLU A 35 21.66 0.94 -8.70
C GLU A 35 21.04 -0.08 -9.67
N CYS A 36 19.81 -0.54 -9.41
CA CYS A 36 19.10 -1.54 -10.22
C CYS A 36 18.03 -0.93 -11.12
N VAL A 37 17.46 0.19 -10.71
CA VAL A 37 16.35 0.85 -11.40
C VAL A 37 16.73 2.32 -11.64
N ASP A 38 16.58 2.77 -12.88
CA ASP A 38 16.86 4.16 -13.26
C ASP A 38 15.78 5.09 -12.67
N ILE A 39 16.12 5.70 -11.54
CA ILE A 39 15.26 6.66 -10.84
C ILE A 39 15.90 8.06 -10.99
N PRO A 40 15.19 9.05 -11.55
CA PRO A 40 15.69 10.41 -11.66
C PRO A 40 16.18 10.97 -10.32
N GLY A 41 17.26 11.75 -10.35
CA GLY A 41 17.95 12.21 -9.13
C GLY A 41 17.10 13.13 -8.24
N ASP A 42 16.11 13.80 -8.81
CA ASP A 42 15.15 14.68 -8.13
C ASP A 42 13.92 13.95 -7.57
N HIS A 43 13.83 12.62 -7.76
CA HIS A 43 12.76 11.79 -7.23
C HIS A 43 13.18 11.10 -5.94
N ILE A 44 12.23 10.97 -5.01
CA ILE A 44 12.37 10.18 -3.79
C ILE A 44 11.74 8.81 -4.01
N PHE A 45 12.47 7.75 -3.71
CA PHE A 45 11.90 6.40 -3.67
C PHE A 45 11.04 6.28 -2.41
N PHE A 46 9.74 6.08 -2.58
CA PHE A 46 8.77 6.08 -1.49
C PHE A 46 8.55 4.68 -0.91
N CYS A 47 8.15 3.73 -1.74
CA CYS A 47 7.90 2.34 -1.33
C CYS A 47 7.98 1.37 -2.51
N GLY A 48 8.07 0.09 -2.21
CA GLY A 48 7.76 -0.98 -3.15
C GLY A 48 6.31 -1.43 -3.02
N MET A 49 5.82 -2.20 -3.97
CA MET A 49 4.51 -2.85 -3.90
C MET A 49 4.59 -4.25 -4.49
N GLY A 50 4.28 -5.27 -3.69
CA GLY A 50 4.02 -6.61 -4.18
C GLY A 50 2.64 -6.66 -4.81
N ILE A 51 2.52 -7.26 -6.00
CA ILE A 51 1.25 -7.46 -6.69
C ILE A 51 1.17 -8.91 -7.15
N GLY A 52 0.03 -9.57 -6.91
CA GLY A 52 -0.17 -10.95 -7.30
C GLY A 52 -1.46 -11.54 -6.73
N TRP A 53 -1.57 -12.85 -6.76
CA TRP A 53 -2.68 -13.55 -6.13
C TRP A 53 -2.28 -13.96 -4.71
N GLY A 54 -3.03 -13.47 -3.72
CA GLY A 54 -2.82 -13.80 -2.32
C GLY A 54 -3.15 -15.25 -2.03
N ASP A 55 -2.32 -15.90 -1.24
CA ASP A 55 -2.62 -17.25 -0.72
C ASP A 55 -3.62 -17.15 0.44
N PRO A 56 -4.88 -17.63 0.27
CA PRO A 56 -5.91 -17.49 1.28
C PRO A 56 -5.66 -18.33 2.54
N VAL A 57 -4.77 -19.34 2.47
CA VAL A 57 -4.47 -20.20 3.62
C VAL A 57 -3.22 -19.75 4.38
N SER A 58 -2.48 -18.79 3.85
CA SER A 58 -1.33 -18.23 4.55
C SER A 58 -1.77 -17.49 5.82
N PRO A 59 -1.15 -17.74 6.98
CA PRO A 59 -1.52 -17.10 8.24
C PRO A 59 -1.49 -15.58 8.19
N VAL A 60 -0.57 -14.99 7.43
CA VAL A 60 -0.47 -13.53 7.27
C VAL A 60 -1.70 -12.93 6.58
N ASN A 61 -2.35 -13.68 5.69
CA ASN A 61 -3.55 -13.25 4.98
C ASN A 61 -4.85 -13.51 5.75
N GLN A 62 -4.78 -14.26 6.87
CA GLN A 62 -5.91 -14.51 7.76
C GLN A 62 -5.97 -13.54 8.94
N PHE A 63 -4.96 -12.69 9.07
CA PHE A 63 -4.90 -11.69 10.13
C PHE A 63 -5.80 -10.51 9.80
N GLU A 64 -6.84 -10.32 10.60
CA GLU A 64 -7.73 -9.17 10.49
C GLU A 64 -7.21 -8.02 11.36
N VAL A 65 -6.87 -6.91 10.71
CA VAL A 65 -6.52 -5.67 11.42
C VAL A 65 -7.80 -4.97 11.84
N PRO A 66 -8.05 -4.81 13.16
CA PRO A 66 -9.26 -4.13 13.64
C PRO A 66 -9.29 -2.68 13.15
N ARG A 67 -10.48 -2.16 12.96
CA ARG A 67 -10.71 -0.74 12.63
C ARG A 67 -11.49 -0.09 13.75
N ALA A 68 -11.18 1.18 14.04
CA ALA A 68 -11.96 1.96 14.97
C ALA A 68 -13.42 2.08 14.49
N PRO A 69 -14.40 2.03 15.39
CA PRO A 69 -15.79 2.35 15.06
C PRO A 69 -15.91 3.73 14.42
N ILE A 70 -16.89 3.90 13.54
CA ILE A 70 -17.03 5.13 12.76
C ILE A 70 -17.32 6.36 13.65
N ASP A 71 -18.02 6.16 14.73
CA ASP A 71 -18.36 7.18 15.73
C ASP A 71 -17.16 7.63 16.59
N GLU A 72 -16.12 6.80 16.68
CA GLU A 72 -14.84 7.18 17.27
C GLU A 72 -13.92 7.92 16.28
N ALA A 73 -14.02 7.57 14.99
CA ALA A 73 -13.16 8.09 13.93
C ALA A 73 -13.69 9.40 13.30
N ILE A 74 -15.01 9.64 13.35
CA ILE A 74 -15.68 10.75 12.68
C ILE A 74 -16.57 11.48 13.69
N ARG A 75 -16.44 12.79 13.72
CA ARG A 75 -17.38 13.68 14.41
C ARG A 75 -18.29 14.35 13.39
N TRP A 76 -19.59 14.17 13.57
CA TRP A 76 -20.60 14.80 12.74
C TRP A 76 -21.02 16.14 13.35
N GLU A 77 -21.02 17.20 12.55
CA GLU A 77 -21.48 18.51 12.97
C GLU A 77 -22.54 19.05 12.00
N GLY A 78 -23.53 19.77 12.52
CA GLY A 78 -24.60 20.35 11.72
C GLY A 78 -25.73 19.40 11.33
N PHE A 79 -25.78 18.25 11.97
CA PHE A 79 -26.82 17.23 11.74
C PHE A 79 -27.66 17.00 12.99
#